data_b65d34c8da8957628e1db63553f72ece
#
_entry.id   b65d34c8da8957628e1db63553f72ece
#
_cell.length_a   1.000
_cell.length_b   1.000
_cell.length_c   1.000
_cell.angle_alpha   90.00
_cell.angle_beta   90.00
_cell.angle_gamma   90.00
#
_symmetry.space_group_name_H-M   'P 1'
#
loop_
_entity.id
_entity.type
_entity.pdbx_description
1 polymer ?
#
loop_
_entity_poly.entity_id
_entity_poly.type
_entity_poly.pdbx_seq_one_letter_code
_entity_poly.pdbx_strand_id
1 'polypeptide(L)'
;MEDNRKFATFFADAPKGKKIGAVLSWIATVILLVALFVPGYQLRYQMKTEKGTFKDIPATMTSELKQMKEAAKLNFQFGAGTTSDKIDEFVEKGSTSVFSYLVSPDLQKARLVNLETMSDASDDISKICVALLVLFFVLVVAAAIASVFTISWCALVANLIGIIELLAVYFFVFAGKFSIDPTDTSITSRVAPALTMILIVLLVLAAIMSVASVIVSYAVHEDEEAFVDDWNSNDPS
;
A
#
# COMPACT_ATOMS: atom_id res chain seq x y z
N MET A 1 32.15 -20.71 9.84
CA MET A 1 32.01 -20.88 8.37
C MET A 1 31.07 -22.04 7.97
N GLU A 2 30.67 -22.93 8.88
CA GLU A 2 29.74 -24.05 8.60
C GLU A 2 28.27 -23.64 8.48
N ASP A 3 27.83 -22.59 9.16
CA ASP A 3 26.41 -22.19 9.15
C ASP A 3 25.92 -21.62 7.82
N ASN A 4 26.79 -20.96 7.05
CA ASN A 4 26.40 -20.40 5.74
C ASN A 4 26.16 -21.51 4.68
N ARG A 5 26.72 -22.70 4.87
CA ARG A 5 26.46 -23.84 3.97
C ARG A 5 25.07 -24.46 4.20
N LYS A 6 24.56 -24.47 5.44
CA LYS A 6 23.25 -25.02 5.76
C LYS A 6 22.09 -24.22 5.15
N PHE A 7 22.24 -22.88 5.05
CA PHE A 7 21.24 -22.03 4.39
C PHE A 7 21.16 -22.28 2.88
N ALA A 8 22.30 -22.40 2.22
CA ALA A 8 22.37 -22.64 0.77
C ALA A 8 21.83 -24.03 0.39
N THR A 9 22.04 -25.04 1.25
CA THR A 9 21.52 -26.40 1.04
C THR A 9 20.01 -26.48 1.21
N PHE A 10 19.42 -25.72 2.16
CA PHE A 10 17.98 -25.80 2.45
C PHE A 10 17.11 -25.42 1.25
N PHE A 11 17.47 -24.35 0.53
CA PHE A 11 16.77 -23.97 -0.71
C PHE A 11 17.10 -24.91 -1.88
N ALA A 12 18.37 -25.37 -1.96
CA ALA A 12 18.81 -26.27 -3.03
C ALA A 12 18.12 -27.64 -2.98
N ASP A 13 17.84 -28.16 -1.77
CA ASP A 13 17.26 -29.49 -1.55
C ASP A 13 15.70 -29.46 -1.54
N ALA A 14 15.10 -28.27 -1.58
CA ALA A 14 13.64 -28.16 -1.58
C ALA A 14 13.03 -28.69 -2.90
N PRO A 15 11.83 -29.29 -2.86
CA PRO A 15 11.08 -29.69 -4.06
C PRO A 15 10.86 -28.53 -5.03
N LYS A 16 10.72 -28.82 -6.32
CA LYS A 16 10.57 -27.80 -7.38
C LYS A 16 9.40 -26.85 -7.10
N GLY A 17 8.24 -27.39 -6.69
CA GLY A 17 7.08 -26.59 -6.35
C GLY A 17 7.34 -25.58 -5.25
N LYS A 18 8.04 -25.96 -4.18
CA LYS A 18 8.43 -25.08 -3.08
C LYS A 18 9.41 -23.99 -3.54
N LYS A 19 10.35 -24.33 -4.45
CA LYS A 19 11.28 -23.33 -5.02
C LYS A 19 10.53 -22.26 -5.85
N ILE A 20 9.62 -22.72 -6.71
CA ILE A 20 8.82 -21.80 -7.54
C ILE A 20 7.93 -20.93 -6.65
N GLY A 21 7.26 -21.54 -5.65
CA GLY A 21 6.46 -20.81 -4.67
C GLY A 21 7.27 -19.76 -3.92
N ALA A 22 8.48 -20.10 -3.47
CA ALA A 22 9.38 -19.15 -2.81
C ALA A 22 9.75 -17.96 -3.73
N VAL A 23 10.04 -18.20 -5.01
CA VAL A 23 10.33 -17.13 -5.97
C VAL A 23 9.12 -16.23 -6.18
N LEU A 24 7.91 -16.79 -6.33
CA LEU A 24 6.67 -16.02 -6.46
C LEU A 24 6.41 -15.16 -5.22
N SER A 25 6.68 -15.71 -4.03
CA SER A 25 6.56 -15.00 -2.76
C SER A 25 7.56 -13.83 -2.67
N TRP A 26 8.80 -14.02 -3.10
CA TRP A 26 9.79 -12.96 -3.21
C TRP A 26 9.34 -11.84 -4.14
N ILE A 27 8.80 -12.19 -5.32
CA ILE A 27 8.28 -11.21 -6.26
C ILE A 27 7.14 -10.42 -5.62
N ALA A 28 6.21 -11.08 -4.92
CA ALA A 28 5.12 -10.41 -4.21
C ALA A 28 5.65 -9.42 -3.15
N THR A 29 6.63 -9.83 -2.36
CA THR A 29 7.27 -8.99 -1.33
C THR A 29 7.97 -7.77 -1.93
N VAL A 30 8.68 -7.95 -3.06
CA VAL A 30 9.32 -6.84 -3.78
C VAL A 30 8.28 -5.87 -4.35
N ILE A 31 7.19 -6.38 -4.94
CA ILE A 31 6.09 -5.54 -5.45
C ILE A 31 5.49 -4.72 -4.30
N LEU A 32 5.27 -5.33 -3.14
CA LEU A 32 4.74 -4.66 -1.97
C LEU A 32 5.70 -3.57 -1.45
N LEU A 33 7.00 -3.84 -1.46
CA LEU A 33 8.02 -2.85 -1.11
C LEU A 33 8.02 -1.68 -2.11
N VAL A 34 7.92 -1.96 -3.42
CA VAL A 34 7.82 -0.92 -4.46
C VAL A 34 6.56 -0.08 -4.28
N ALA A 35 5.43 -0.71 -3.91
CA ALA A 35 4.16 -0.03 -3.66
C ALA A 35 4.26 1.07 -2.58
N LEU A 36 5.17 0.93 -1.62
CA LEU A 36 5.42 1.95 -0.61
C LEU A 36 6.00 3.25 -1.19
N PHE A 37 6.83 3.16 -2.23
CA PHE A 37 7.59 4.30 -2.79
C PHE A 37 6.95 4.95 -4.02
N VAL A 38 6.04 4.26 -4.71
CA VAL A 38 5.31 4.89 -5.83
C VAL A 38 4.25 5.87 -5.32
N PRO A 39 3.82 6.85 -6.14
CA PRO A 39 2.68 7.69 -5.81
C PRO A 39 1.45 6.83 -5.51
N GLY A 40 1.04 6.79 -4.24
CA GLY A 40 -0.03 5.91 -3.75
C GLY A 40 -1.30 6.67 -3.42
N TYR A 41 -1.15 7.84 -2.82
CA TYR A 41 -2.25 8.70 -2.38
C TYR A 41 -2.36 9.92 -3.28
N GLN A 42 -3.58 10.26 -3.68
CA GLN A 42 -3.83 11.40 -4.55
C GLN A 42 -4.99 12.25 -4.06
N LEU A 43 -4.95 13.53 -4.43
CA LEU A 43 -6.03 14.48 -4.26
C LEU A 43 -6.78 14.62 -5.59
N ARG A 44 -8.09 14.39 -5.59
CA ARG A 44 -8.96 14.66 -6.71
C ARG A 44 -9.71 15.96 -6.47
N TYR A 45 -9.58 16.88 -7.39
CA TYR A 45 -10.29 18.14 -7.38
C TYR A 45 -11.62 17.96 -8.13
N GLN A 46 -12.73 18.14 -7.43
CA GLN A 46 -14.06 17.83 -7.94
C GLN A 46 -14.98 19.05 -7.89
N MET A 47 -15.77 19.23 -8.94
CA MET A 47 -16.88 20.20 -9.00
C MET A 47 -18.23 19.51 -8.96
N LYS A 48 -19.21 20.19 -8.36
CA LYS A 48 -20.61 19.77 -8.35
C LYS A 48 -21.24 20.04 -9.70
N THR A 49 -21.81 19.03 -10.31
CA THR A 49 -22.57 19.17 -11.57
C THR A 49 -23.97 19.70 -11.30
N GLU A 50 -24.67 20.15 -12.33
CA GLU A 50 -26.07 20.56 -12.26
C GLU A 50 -26.99 19.49 -11.67
N LYS A 51 -26.61 18.20 -11.80
CA LYS A 51 -27.35 17.06 -11.23
C LYS A 51 -27.01 16.79 -9.75
N GLY A 52 -26.21 17.65 -9.12
CA GLY A 52 -25.80 17.52 -7.71
C GLY A 52 -24.70 16.49 -7.44
N THR A 53 -24.15 15.81 -8.47
CA THR A 53 -23.06 14.85 -8.34
C THR A 53 -21.70 15.55 -8.49
N PHE A 54 -20.67 15.07 -7.76
CA PHE A 54 -19.33 15.58 -7.92
C PHE A 54 -18.58 14.83 -9.03
N LYS A 55 -17.92 15.57 -9.91
CA LYS A 55 -17.05 15.01 -10.97
C LYS A 55 -15.67 15.65 -10.90
N ASP A 56 -14.65 14.86 -11.27
CA ASP A 56 -13.27 15.33 -11.34
C ASP A 56 -13.18 16.47 -12.37
N ILE A 57 -12.43 17.51 -12.02
CA ILE A 57 -12.16 18.64 -12.93
C ILE A 57 -11.22 18.14 -14.03
N PRO A 58 -11.62 18.22 -15.30
CA PRO A 58 -10.75 17.84 -16.40
C PRO A 58 -9.45 18.67 -16.41
N ALA A 59 -8.34 18.06 -16.78
CA ALA A 59 -7.05 18.76 -16.92
C ALA A 59 -7.09 19.91 -17.93
N THR A 60 -8.09 19.95 -18.82
CA THR A 60 -8.32 21.02 -19.78
C THR A 60 -8.87 22.32 -19.14
N MET A 61 -9.50 22.22 -17.98
CA MET A 61 -9.99 23.35 -17.18
C MET A 61 -8.88 23.90 -16.27
N THR A 62 -7.83 24.45 -16.86
CA THR A 62 -6.61 24.84 -16.15
C THR A 62 -6.83 25.99 -15.16
N SER A 63 -7.73 26.93 -15.44
CA SER A 63 -8.05 28.07 -14.57
C SER A 63 -8.75 27.63 -13.29
N GLU A 64 -9.78 26.79 -13.41
CA GLU A 64 -10.55 26.27 -12.29
C GLU A 64 -9.70 25.34 -11.41
N LEU A 65 -8.91 24.47 -12.05
CA LEU A 65 -7.99 23.59 -11.36
C LEU A 65 -6.93 24.39 -10.57
N LYS A 66 -6.38 25.46 -11.17
CA LYS A 66 -5.42 26.34 -10.50
C LYS A 66 -6.05 27.04 -9.30
N GLN A 67 -7.25 27.61 -9.46
CA GLN A 67 -7.95 28.25 -8.35
C GLN A 67 -8.22 27.29 -7.20
N MET A 68 -8.63 26.06 -7.49
CA MET A 68 -8.87 25.06 -6.46
C MET A 68 -7.57 24.61 -5.77
N LYS A 69 -6.47 24.50 -6.49
CA LYS A 69 -5.16 24.21 -5.90
C LYS A 69 -4.72 25.32 -4.96
N GLU A 70 -4.84 26.58 -5.37
CA GLU A 70 -4.51 27.73 -4.51
C GLU A 70 -5.41 27.77 -3.26
N ALA A 71 -6.71 27.53 -3.41
CA ALA A 71 -7.61 27.44 -2.27
C ALA A 71 -7.26 26.27 -1.35
N ALA A 72 -6.88 25.11 -1.91
CA ALA A 72 -6.43 23.96 -1.13
C ALA A 72 -5.13 24.27 -0.37
N LYS A 73 -4.13 24.92 -1.00
CA LYS A 73 -2.90 25.35 -0.34
C LYS A 73 -3.20 26.25 0.87
N LEU A 74 -4.04 27.26 0.68
CA LEU A 74 -4.43 28.15 1.76
C LEU A 74 -5.10 27.40 2.92
N ASN A 75 -6.04 26.52 2.61
CA ASN A 75 -6.75 25.73 3.60
C ASN A 75 -5.83 24.79 4.37
N PHE A 76 -4.87 24.14 3.71
CA PHE A 76 -3.88 23.29 4.37
C PHE A 76 -2.91 24.10 5.23
N GLN A 77 -2.49 25.27 4.78
CA GLN A 77 -1.60 26.15 5.53
C GLN A 77 -2.25 26.67 6.82
N PHE A 78 -3.50 27.11 6.75
CA PHE A 78 -4.25 27.55 7.93
C PHE A 78 -4.50 26.42 8.93
N GLY A 79 -4.80 25.22 8.45
CA GLY A 79 -5.02 24.07 9.32
C GLY A 79 -3.76 23.54 10.00
N ALA A 80 -2.58 23.69 9.37
CA ALA A 80 -1.31 23.22 9.90
C ALA A 80 -0.55 24.28 10.74
N GLY A 81 -0.96 25.54 10.67
CA GLY A 81 -0.27 26.65 11.35
C GLY A 81 1.11 27.02 10.78
N THR A 82 1.58 26.34 9.75
CA THR A 82 2.87 26.57 9.10
C THR A 82 2.79 26.34 7.59
N THR A 83 3.41 27.23 6.82
CA THR A 83 3.73 26.99 5.41
C THR A 83 4.79 25.90 5.34
N SER A 84 4.47 24.77 4.69
CA SER A 84 5.44 23.72 4.43
C SER A 84 5.57 23.50 2.93
N ASP A 85 6.80 23.55 2.43
CA ASP A 85 7.12 23.26 1.02
C ASP A 85 6.59 21.88 0.60
N LYS A 86 6.52 20.93 1.51
CA LYS A 86 5.98 19.58 1.25
C LYS A 86 4.48 19.56 1.02
N ILE A 87 3.74 20.44 1.72
CA ILE A 87 2.29 20.60 1.50
C ILE A 87 2.05 21.23 0.13
N ASP A 88 2.79 22.27 -0.20
CA ASP A 88 2.68 22.94 -1.48
C ASP A 88 3.04 21.99 -2.64
N GLU A 89 4.11 21.23 -2.48
CA GLU A 89 4.50 20.20 -3.43
C GLU A 89 3.42 19.12 -3.60
N PHE A 90 2.82 18.65 -2.50
CA PHE A 90 1.76 17.66 -2.53
C PHE A 90 0.51 18.17 -3.23
N VAL A 91 0.08 19.40 -2.92
CA VAL A 91 -1.09 20.02 -3.57
C VAL A 91 -0.81 20.25 -5.06
N GLU A 92 0.40 20.71 -5.40
CA GLU A 92 0.79 20.97 -6.79
C GLU A 92 0.85 19.70 -7.63
N LYS A 93 1.52 18.65 -7.13
CA LYS A 93 1.60 17.33 -7.77
C LYS A 93 0.27 16.58 -7.73
N GLY A 94 -0.56 16.86 -6.74
CA GLY A 94 -1.82 16.16 -6.49
C GLY A 94 -1.66 14.70 -6.02
N SER A 95 -0.42 14.26 -5.75
CA SER A 95 -0.16 12.89 -5.29
C SER A 95 1.12 12.81 -4.45
N THR A 96 1.18 11.80 -3.57
CA THR A 96 2.35 11.48 -2.75
C THR A 96 2.52 9.98 -2.62
N SER A 97 3.75 9.51 -2.36
CA SER A 97 3.97 8.11 -2.01
C SER A 97 3.50 7.82 -0.58
N VAL A 98 3.16 6.56 -0.32
CA VAL A 98 2.81 6.13 1.04
C VAL A 98 3.96 6.38 2.00
N PHE A 99 5.19 6.09 1.57
CA PHE A 99 6.40 6.35 2.37
C PHE A 99 6.54 7.84 2.72
N SER A 100 6.48 8.73 1.72
CA SER A 100 6.59 10.18 1.97
C SER A 100 5.52 10.68 2.93
N TYR A 101 4.31 10.14 2.85
CA TYR A 101 3.22 10.48 3.76
C TYR A 101 3.51 10.00 5.19
N LEU A 102 3.98 8.76 5.37
CA LEU A 102 4.25 8.17 6.68
C LEU A 102 5.46 8.81 7.40
N VAL A 103 6.42 9.36 6.67
CA VAL A 103 7.61 10.01 7.25
C VAL A 103 7.50 11.52 7.36
N SER A 104 6.45 12.16 6.83
CA SER A 104 6.30 13.61 6.83
C SER A 104 5.28 14.08 7.86
N PRO A 105 5.71 14.64 9.02
CA PRO A 105 4.80 15.21 9.99
C PRO A 105 3.93 16.34 9.41
N ASP A 106 4.47 17.10 8.46
CA ASP A 106 3.75 18.22 7.82
C ASP A 106 2.54 17.70 7.03
N LEU A 107 2.72 16.63 6.21
CA LEU A 107 1.61 16.01 5.48
C LEU A 107 0.59 15.35 6.42
N GLN A 108 1.06 14.82 7.54
CA GLN A 108 0.19 14.22 8.56
C GLN A 108 -0.60 15.27 9.34
N LYS A 109 -0.04 16.45 9.55
CA LYS A 109 -0.71 17.59 10.20
C LYS A 109 -1.62 18.38 9.27
N ALA A 110 -1.41 18.28 7.95
CA ALA A 110 -2.24 18.94 6.95
C ALA A 110 -3.69 18.47 7.07
N ARG A 111 -4.62 19.42 7.29
CA ARG A 111 -6.07 19.16 7.45
C ARG A 111 -6.85 20.08 6.55
N LEU A 112 -7.99 19.63 6.04
CA LEU A 112 -9.04 20.53 5.57
C LEU A 112 -9.71 21.18 6.80
N VAL A 113 -9.88 22.49 6.74
CA VAL A 113 -10.14 23.44 7.85
C VAL A 113 -11.39 23.20 8.70
N ASN A 114 -12.23 22.23 8.45
CA ASN A 114 -13.49 22.09 9.16
C ASN A 114 -13.52 21.16 10.39
N LEU A 115 -12.35 20.79 10.92
CA LEU A 115 -12.27 19.94 12.11
C LEU A 115 -11.56 20.65 13.26
N GLU A 116 -12.26 21.58 13.91
CA GLU A 116 -11.77 22.35 15.07
C GLU A 116 -11.42 21.51 16.32
N THR A 117 -11.77 20.23 16.35
CA THR A 117 -11.73 19.42 17.58
C THR A 117 -10.51 18.53 17.76
N MET A 118 -9.46 18.61 16.93
CA MET A 118 -8.35 17.65 16.96
C MET A 118 -6.93 18.25 17.09
N SER A 119 -6.74 19.36 17.82
CA SER A 119 -5.39 19.94 18.00
C SER A 119 -4.40 19.00 18.71
N ASP A 120 -4.87 18.17 19.63
CA ASP A 120 -4.01 17.27 20.43
C ASP A 120 -3.69 15.93 19.76
N ALA A 121 -4.46 15.54 18.74
CA ALA A 121 -4.27 14.28 18.04
C ALA A 121 -3.09 14.27 17.04
N SER A 122 -2.45 15.42 16.77
CA SER A 122 -1.45 15.51 15.69
C SER A 122 -0.13 14.79 16.01
N ASP A 123 0.30 14.82 17.27
CA ASP A 123 1.55 14.16 17.69
C ASP A 123 1.38 12.64 17.80
N ASP A 124 0.20 12.20 18.19
CA ASP A 124 -0.11 10.76 18.26
C ASP A 124 -0.26 10.15 16.87
N ILE A 125 -0.80 10.89 15.89
CA ILE A 125 -0.86 10.43 14.49
C ILE A 125 0.55 10.21 13.93
N SER A 126 1.49 11.13 14.20
CA SER A 126 2.88 10.94 13.76
C SER A 126 3.52 9.69 14.36
N LYS A 127 3.31 9.42 15.64
CA LYS A 127 3.79 8.20 16.30
C LYS A 127 3.17 6.94 15.68
N ILE A 128 1.86 6.98 15.42
CA ILE A 128 1.14 5.87 14.75
C ILE A 128 1.71 5.64 13.35
N CYS A 129 1.93 6.68 12.56
CA CYS A 129 2.50 6.55 11.22
C CYS A 129 3.91 5.91 11.23
N VAL A 130 4.76 6.32 12.18
CA VAL A 130 6.09 5.72 12.35
C VAL A 130 5.98 4.26 12.79
N ALA A 131 5.09 3.95 13.73
CA ALA A 131 4.86 2.56 14.18
C ALA A 131 4.36 1.67 13.03
N LEU A 132 3.43 2.14 12.21
CA LEU A 132 2.96 1.43 11.02
C LEU A 132 4.08 1.23 10.01
N LEU A 133 4.91 2.23 9.75
CA LEU A 133 6.05 2.07 8.85
C LEU A 133 7.04 1.00 9.35
N VAL A 134 7.33 0.98 10.65
CA VAL A 134 8.20 -0.04 11.27
C VAL A 134 7.55 -1.42 11.13
N LEU A 135 6.25 -1.54 11.44
CA LEU A 135 5.50 -2.79 11.28
C LEU A 135 5.56 -3.30 9.83
N PHE A 136 5.35 -2.42 8.87
CA PHE A 136 5.44 -2.77 7.45
C PHE A 136 6.81 -3.37 7.08
N PHE A 137 7.91 -2.75 7.51
CA PHE A 137 9.24 -3.29 7.25
C PHE A 137 9.48 -4.63 7.97
N VAL A 138 8.96 -4.81 9.18
CA VAL A 138 9.02 -6.09 9.89
C VAL A 138 8.28 -7.17 9.09
N LEU A 139 7.10 -6.87 8.55
CA LEU A 139 6.34 -7.80 7.71
C LEU A 139 7.06 -8.16 6.41
N VAL A 140 7.66 -7.17 5.74
CA VAL A 140 8.47 -7.38 4.53
C VAL A 140 9.65 -8.31 4.83
N VAL A 141 10.37 -8.07 5.93
CA VAL A 141 11.49 -8.92 6.34
C VAL A 141 11.01 -10.33 6.71
N ALA A 142 9.90 -10.44 7.44
CA ALA A 142 9.33 -11.74 7.80
C ALA A 142 8.90 -12.54 6.57
N ALA A 143 8.25 -11.89 5.57
CA ALA A 143 7.88 -12.52 4.31
C ALA A 143 9.11 -12.98 3.52
N ALA A 144 10.16 -12.16 3.47
CA ALA A 144 11.42 -12.49 2.83
C ALA A 144 12.10 -13.70 3.47
N ILE A 145 12.19 -13.72 4.79
CA ILE A 145 12.76 -14.85 5.55
C ILE A 145 11.92 -16.12 5.34
N ALA A 146 10.59 -16.04 5.47
CA ALA A 146 9.70 -17.18 5.24
C ALA A 146 9.87 -17.76 3.83
N SER A 147 10.08 -16.90 2.82
CA SER A 147 10.32 -17.32 1.44
C SER A 147 11.67 -18.06 1.28
N VAL A 148 12.72 -17.62 1.98
CA VAL A 148 14.03 -18.33 1.99
C VAL A 148 13.88 -19.74 2.57
N PHE A 149 13.09 -19.88 3.62
CA PHE A 149 12.79 -21.21 4.22
C PHE A 149 11.69 -21.98 3.48
N THR A 150 11.22 -21.49 2.33
CA THR A 150 10.16 -22.10 1.54
C THR A 150 8.82 -22.29 2.30
N ILE A 151 8.55 -21.43 3.31
CA ILE A 151 7.32 -21.43 4.10
C ILE A 151 6.31 -20.47 3.46
N SER A 152 5.72 -20.88 2.33
CA SER A 152 4.85 -20.03 1.52
C SER A 152 3.64 -19.48 2.26
N TRP A 153 3.08 -20.23 3.22
CA TRP A 153 1.96 -19.74 4.04
C TRP A 153 2.32 -18.56 4.93
N CYS A 154 3.46 -18.61 5.60
CA CYS A 154 3.89 -17.50 6.44
C CYS A 154 4.18 -16.24 5.59
N ALA A 155 4.79 -16.41 4.42
CA ALA A 155 5.03 -15.32 3.50
C ALA A 155 3.71 -14.74 2.95
N LEU A 156 2.72 -15.59 2.60
CA LEU A 156 1.38 -15.15 2.20
C LEU A 156 0.74 -14.29 3.30
N VAL A 157 0.71 -14.78 4.54
CA VAL A 157 0.09 -14.05 5.66
C VAL A 157 0.77 -12.72 5.89
N ALA A 158 2.11 -12.67 5.89
CA ALA A 158 2.85 -11.41 6.07
C ALA A 158 2.59 -10.41 4.95
N ASN A 159 2.55 -10.85 3.68
CA ASN A 159 2.24 -9.98 2.54
C ASN A 159 0.79 -9.48 2.59
N LEU A 160 -0.18 -10.32 2.95
CA LEU A 160 -1.59 -9.88 3.07
C LEU A 160 -1.78 -8.87 4.19
N ILE A 161 -1.13 -9.07 5.35
CA ILE A 161 -1.16 -8.10 6.44
C ILE A 161 -0.54 -6.77 5.97
N GLY A 162 0.58 -6.79 5.23
CA GLY A 162 1.19 -5.59 4.66
C GLY A 162 0.27 -4.86 3.67
N ILE A 163 -0.48 -5.58 2.84
CA ILE A 163 -1.50 -4.99 1.95
C ILE A 163 -2.61 -4.33 2.77
N ILE A 164 -3.13 -5.03 3.77
CA ILE A 164 -4.19 -4.51 4.66
C ILE A 164 -3.69 -3.26 5.39
N GLU A 165 -2.45 -3.25 5.83
CA GLU A 165 -1.84 -2.11 6.51
C GLU A 165 -1.78 -0.87 5.61
N LEU A 166 -1.31 -0.99 4.35
CA LEU A 166 -1.29 0.12 3.40
C LEU A 166 -2.69 0.67 3.12
N LEU A 167 -3.69 -0.20 3.03
CA LEU A 167 -5.09 0.20 2.88
C LEU A 167 -5.63 0.85 4.16
N ALA A 168 -5.28 0.35 5.34
CA ALA A 168 -5.67 0.93 6.62
C ALA A 168 -5.10 2.34 6.80
N VAL A 169 -3.82 2.56 6.44
CA VAL A 169 -3.22 3.91 6.43
C VAL A 169 -4.02 4.85 5.52
N TYR A 170 -4.43 4.36 4.34
CA TYR A 170 -5.27 5.17 3.47
C TYR A 170 -6.60 5.54 4.11
N PHE A 171 -7.37 4.56 4.58
CA PHE A 171 -8.74 4.81 5.07
C PHE A 171 -8.77 5.56 6.40
N PHE A 172 -7.94 5.18 7.35
CA PHE A 172 -8.00 5.73 8.71
C PHE A 172 -7.14 6.98 8.91
N VAL A 173 -6.01 7.08 8.19
CA VAL A 173 -5.08 8.20 8.41
C VAL A 173 -5.17 9.24 7.31
N PHE A 174 -5.19 8.83 6.03
CA PHE A 174 -5.22 9.77 4.91
C PHE A 174 -6.64 10.23 4.57
N ALA A 175 -7.54 9.32 4.21
CA ALA A 175 -8.89 9.66 3.74
C ALA A 175 -9.76 10.32 4.81
N GLY A 176 -9.61 9.91 6.06
CA GLY A 176 -10.37 10.46 7.18
C GLY A 176 -10.18 11.97 7.39
N LYS A 177 -9.05 12.53 6.91
CA LYS A 177 -8.76 13.97 7.00
C LYS A 177 -9.52 14.83 6.00
N PHE A 178 -10.05 14.23 4.95
CA PHE A 178 -10.72 14.91 3.85
C PHE A 178 -12.24 14.68 3.87
N SER A 179 -12.76 14.11 4.97
CA SER A 179 -14.20 13.88 5.12
C SER A 179 -14.92 15.22 5.24
N ILE A 180 -15.70 15.54 4.23
CA ILE A 180 -16.64 16.68 4.21
C ILE A 180 -18.01 16.13 4.55
N ASP A 181 -18.79 16.87 5.36
CA ASP A 181 -20.16 16.51 5.65
C ASP A 181 -20.97 16.42 4.34
N PRO A 182 -21.48 15.24 3.96
CA PRO A 182 -22.21 15.07 2.71
C PRO A 182 -23.55 15.82 2.70
N THR A 183 -24.01 16.32 3.84
CA THR A 183 -25.27 17.07 3.97
C THR A 183 -25.14 18.55 3.64
N ASP A 184 -23.91 19.08 3.53
CA ASP A 184 -23.69 20.49 3.20
C ASP A 184 -23.96 20.74 1.71
N THR A 185 -25.15 21.27 1.42
CA THR A 185 -25.61 21.58 0.07
C THR A 185 -24.96 22.83 -0.54
N SER A 186 -24.27 23.65 0.28
CA SER A 186 -23.60 24.88 -0.17
C SER A 186 -22.29 24.62 -0.91
N ILE A 187 -21.74 23.42 -0.78
CA ILE A 187 -20.43 23.07 -1.38
C ILE A 187 -20.56 22.89 -2.89
N THR A 188 -19.90 23.75 -3.64
CA THR A 188 -19.81 23.67 -5.12
C THR A 188 -18.58 22.94 -5.62
N SER A 189 -17.54 22.84 -4.79
CA SER A 189 -16.29 22.18 -5.13
C SER A 189 -15.68 21.51 -3.90
N ARG A 190 -14.95 20.40 -4.10
CA ARG A 190 -14.29 19.68 -3.01
C ARG A 190 -12.97 19.04 -3.46
N VAL A 191 -12.11 18.79 -2.49
CA VAL A 191 -10.93 17.93 -2.64
C VAL A 191 -11.28 16.57 -2.06
N ALA A 192 -11.17 15.52 -2.88
CA ALA A 192 -11.46 14.15 -2.46
C ALA A 192 -10.17 13.31 -2.45
N PRO A 193 -9.92 12.55 -1.37
CA PRO A 193 -8.81 11.60 -1.34
C PRO A 193 -9.11 10.42 -2.24
N ALA A 194 -8.08 9.88 -2.89
CA ALA A 194 -8.20 8.65 -3.67
C ALA A 194 -6.88 7.87 -3.67
N LEU A 195 -6.99 6.56 -3.90
CA LEU A 195 -5.83 5.73 -4.23
C LEU A 195 -5.48 5.92 -5.70
N THR A 196 -4.18 5.93 -6.01
CA THR A 196 -3.74 5.93 -7.41
C THR A 196 -3.99 4.55 -8.05
N MET A 197 -4.25 4.52 -9.34
CA MET A 197 -4.39 3.26 -10.07
C MET A 197 -3.13 2.40 -9.99
N ILE A 198 -1.95 3.04 -9.96
CA ILE A 198 -0.66 2.34 -9.85
C ILE A 198 -0.60 1.56 -8.53
N LEU A 199 -0.95 2.19 -7.40
CA LEU A 199 -0.95 1.50 -6.11
C LEU A 199 -1.94 0.35 -6.11
N ILE A 200 -3.17 0.56 -6.58
CA ILE A 200 -4.20 -0.50 -6.64
C ILE A 200 -3.69 -1.70 -7.44
N VAL A 201 -3.12 -1.47 -8.62
CA VAL A 201 -2.59 -2.56 -9.48
C VAL A 201 -1.45 -3.30 -8.78
N LEU A 202 -0.54 -2.60 -8.11
CA LEU A 202 0.57 -3.24 -7.38
C LEU A 202 0.07 -4.07 -6.20
N LEU A 203 -0.91 -3.58 -5.43
CA LEU A 203 -1.48 -4.34 -4.31
C LEU A 203 -2.21 -5.60 -4.79
N VAL A 204 -3.00 -5.50 -5.87
CA VAL A 204 -3.69 -6.64 -6.48
C VAL A 204 -2.68 -7.65 -7.01
N LEU A 205 -1.63 -7.19 -7.71
CA LEU A 205 -0.59 -8.07 -8.23
C LEU A 205 0.18 -8.77 -7.10
N ALA A 206 0.54 -8.05 -6.03
CA ALA A 206 1.19 -8.65 -4.86
C ALA A 206 0.29 -9.72 -4.20
N ALA A 207 -1.02 -9.47 -4.08
CA ALA A 207 -1.97 -10.43 -3.55
C ALA A 207 -2.05 -11.70 -4.42
N ILE A 208 -2.20 -11.54 -5.75
CA ILE A 208 -2.25 -12.66 -6.70
C ILE A 208 -0.97 -13.50 -6.64
N MET A 209 0.20 -12.86 -6.65
CA MET A 209 1.49 -13.56 -6.58
C MET A 209 1.68 -14.29 -5.26
N SER A 210 1.23 -13.70 -4.13
CA SER A 210 1.28 -14.35 -2.82
C SER A 210 0.39 -15.59 -2.76
N VAL A 211 -0.82 -15.53 -3.29
CA VAL A 211 -1.74 -16.68 -3.36
C VAL A 211 -1.18 -17.74 -4.30
N ALA A 212 -0.70 -17.35 -5.49
CA ALA A 212 -0.11 -18.28 -6.46
C ALA A 212 1.11 -19.01 -5.86
N SER A 213 1.90 -18.35 -5.01
CA SER A 213 3.06 -18.97 -4.37
C SER A 213 2.66 -20.18 -3.52
N VAL A 214 1.55 -20.08 -2.80
CA VAL A 214 1.03 -21.18 -1.96
C VAL A 214 0.47 -22.29 -2.85
N ILE A 215 -0.38 -21.96 -3.81
CA ILE A 215 -0.99 -22.95 -4.72
C ILE A 215 0.09 -23.79 -5.41
N VAL A 216 1.11 -23.14 -6.00
CA VAL A 216 2.18 -23.84 -6.69
C VAL A 216 3.04 -24.68 -5.74
N SER A 217 3.27 -24.21 -4.51
CA SER A 217 4.03 -24.96 -3.50
C SER A 217 3.37 -26.30 -3.14
N TYR A 218 2.04 -26.37 -3.20
CA TYR A 218 1.28 -27.59 -2.87
C TYR A 218 0.98 -28.44 -4.10
N ALA A 219 0.48 -27.87 -5.20
CA ALA A 219 0.07 -28.61 -6.39
C ALA A 219 1.22 -29.40 -7.03
N VAL A 220 2.43 -28.81 -7.10
CA VAL A 220 3.60 -29.50 -7.69
C VAL A 220 4.17 -30.59 -6.75
N HIS A 221 3.84 -30.54 -5.47
CA HIS A 221 4.29 -31.59 -4.52
C HIS A 221 3.46 -32.87 -4.67
N GLU A 222 2.15 -32.76 -4.89
CA GLU A 222 1.27 -33.90 -5.13
C GLU A 222 1.66 -34.66 -6.40
N ASP A 223 2.05 -33.96 -7.46
CA ASP A 223 2.48 -34.60 -8.73
C ASP A 223 3.80 -35.38 -8.56
N GLU A 224 4.74 -34.90 -7.74
CA GLU A 224 6.02 -35.61 -7.49
C GLU A 224 5.79 -36.86 -6.62
N GLU A 225 4.90 -36.84 -5.64
CA GLU A 225 4.55 -38.00 -4.81
C GLU A 225 3.80 -39.07 -5.64
N ALA A 226 2.83 -38.65 -6.46
CA ALA A 226 2.10 -39.57 -7.34
C ALA A 226 3.01 -40.25 -8.35
N PHE A 227 4.02 -39.56 -8.88
CA PHE A 227 5.00 -40.12 -9.83
C PHE A 227 5.91 -41.16 -9.15
N VAL A 228 6.35 -40.90 -7.90
CA VAL A 228 7.20 -41.83 -7.11
C VAL A 228 6.43 -43.09 -6.77
N ASP A 229 5.16 -42.97 -6.40
CA ASP A 229 4.30 -44.13 -6.06
C ASP A 229 4.03 -45.00 -7.30
N ASP A 230 3.79 -44.41 -8.46
CA ASP A 230 3.60 -45.12 -9.71
C ASP A 230 4.89 -45.84 -10.16
N TRP A 231 6.05 -45.23 -9.95
CA TRP A 231 7.35 -45.85 -10.23
C TRP A 231 7.61 -47.06 -9.35
N ASN A 232 7.36 -46.91 -8.02
CA ASN A 232 7.58 -48.01 -7.07
C ASN A 232 6.57 -49.15 -7.22
N SER A 233 5.37 -48.91 -7.74
CA SER A 233 4.35 -49.94 -7.99
C SER A 233 4.63 -50.75 -9.25
N ASN A 234 5.44 -50.24 -10.17
CA ASN A 234 5.77 -50.91 -11.45
C ASN A 234 7.15 -51.60 -11.46
N ASP A 235 7.85 -51.72 -10.32
CA ASP A 235 9.11 -52.46 -10.23
C ASP A 235 8.80 -53.99 -10.11
N PRO A 236 9.00 -54.79 -11.17
CA PRO A 236 8.77 -56.21 -11.12
C PRO A 236 9.94 -56.88 -10.40
N SER A 237 9.75 -57.21 -9.09
CA SER A 237 10.63 -58.08 -8.31
C SER A 237 10.72 -59.50 -8.83
#